data_9c20ca5597d6168d3d5dd89b51245e41
#
_entry.id   9c20ca5597d6168d3d5dd89b51245e41
#
_cell.length_a   1.000
_cell.length_b   1.000
_cell.length_c   1.000
_cell.angle_alpha   90.00
_cell.angle_beta   90.00
_cell.angle_gamma   90.00
#
_symmetry.space_group_name_H-M   'P 1'
#
loop_
_entity.id
_entity.type
_entity.pdbx_description
1 polymer ?
#
loop_
_entity_poly.entity_id
_entity_poly.type
_entity_poly.pdbx_seq_one_letter_code
_entity_poly.pdbx_strand_id
1 'polypeptide(L)'
;PGPLAGTGKRNSIWNADEVEESPVVKQCASHFLNQFGLVTPELQHQIRYITAAAFHCIGCDSDSDRKQAVTPVLVQEALQNVQKAYAAHPDTHVEALALQAFYDIVHCPAVSTRHLVAVDALKVMPYLSREHYKILAVLLLFLYSRNAHNVDKETFCQYIDTYVLPFVDGFPTERPYYQQLDYLHCTAFEGKETHFAEILADSYPLLFRYRG
;
A
#
# COMPACT_ATOMS: atom_id res chain seq x y z
N PRO A 1 7.05 3.19 17.85
CA PRO A 1 5.94 3.76 17.15
C PRO A 1 4.72 2.88 17.43
N GLY A 2 3.74 3.44 18.12
CA GLY A 2 2.50 2.75 18.45
C GLY A 2 1.71 2.37 17.21
N PRO A 3 0.63 1.58 17.33
CA PRO A 3 -0.21 1.20 16.22
C PRO A 3 -0.66 2.46 15.49
N LEU A 4 -0.79 2.38 14.17
CA LEU A 4 -1.24 3.48 13.30
C LEU A 4 -2.58 4.05 13.83
N ALA A 5 -2.47 4.94 14.81
CA ALA A 5 -3.56 5.71 15.36
C ALA A 5 -3.68 6.95 14.48
N GLY A 6 -4.69 6.98 13.66
CA GLY A 6 -4.97 8.17 12.89
C GLY A 6 -6.01 8.04 11.79
N THR A 7 -6.84 7.01 11.79
CA THR A 7 -8.15 7.16 11.13
C THR A 7 -9.05 7.86 12.14
N GLY A 8 -9.02 9.18 12.11
CA GLY A 8 -10.05 9.97 12.78
C GLY A 8 -11.41 9.45 12.33
N LYS A 9 -12.17 8.90 13.29
CA LYS A 9 -13.56 8.50 13.09
C LYS A 9 -14.35 9.70 12.58
N ARG A 10 -14.43 9.88 11.27
CA ARG A 10 -15.59 10.51 10.66
C ARG A 10 -16.62 9.41 10.51
N ASN A 11 -17.52 9.30 11.49
CA ASN A 11 -18.77 8.55 11.37
C ASN A 11 -19.74 9.34 10.46
N SER A 12 -19.37 9.59 9.22
CA SER A 12 -20.34 9.75 8.16
C SER A 12 -20.50 8.37 7.55
N ILE A 13 -21.72 7.85 7.54
CA ILE A 13 -22.04 6.65 6.78
C ILE A 13 -21.70 7.00 5.33
N TRP A 14 -20.54 6.50 4.85
CA TRP A 14 -20.15 6.69 3.47
C TRP A 14 -21.13 5.89 2.60
N ASN A 15 -21.92 6.60 1.81
CA ASN A 15 -22.78 6.00 0.81
C ASN A 15 -22.02 5.99 -0.52
N ALA A 16 -21.40 4.87 -0.83
CA ALA A 16 -20.62 4.69 -2.05
C ALA A 16 -21.46 5.02 -3.30
N ASP A 17 -22.68 4.54 -3.37
CA ASP A 17 -23.58 4.74 -4.52
C ASP A 17 -23.85 6.24 -4.79
N GLU A 18 -24.03 7.04 -3.75
CA GLU A 18 -24.26 8.48 -3.91
C GLU A 18 -23.02 9.22 -4.42
N VAL A 19 -21.83 8.86 -3.95
CA VAL A 19 -20.57 9.47 -4.40
C VAL A 19 -20.23 9.03 -5.82
N GLU A 20 -20.49 7.77 -6.19
CA GLU A 20 -20.30 7.26 -7.54
C GLU A 20 -21.15 7.99 -8.59
N GLU A 21 -22.31 8.50 -8.21
CA GLU A 21 -23.18 9.30 -9.09
C GLU A 21 -22.67 10.72 -9.35
N SER A 22 -21.67 11.20 -8.60
CA SER A 22 -21.03 12.50 -8.82
C SER A 22 -20.54 12.69 -10.25
N PRO A 23 -20.84 13.82 -10.93
CA PRO A 23 -20.32 14.13 -12.25
C PRO A 23 -18.79 14.11 -12.34
N VAL A 24 -18.09 14.51 -11.28
CA VAL A 24 -16.62 14.54 -11.23
C VAL A 24 -16.08 13.12 -11.15
N VAL A 25 -16.67 12.26 -10.32
CA VAL A 25 -16.30 10.84 -10.23
C VAL A 25 -16.50 10.16 -11.59
N LYS A 26 -17.66 10.36 -12.22
CA LYS A 26 -17.95 9.82 -13.56
C LYS A 26 -16.95 10.32 -14.61
N GLN A 27 -16.58 11.59 -14.57
CA GLN A 27 -15.60 12.17 -15.49
C GLN A 27 -14.22 11.54 -15.30
N CYS A 28 -13.71 11.45 -14.06
CA CYS A 28 -12.42 10.83 -13.74
C CYS A 28 -12.39 9.35 -14.11
N ALA A 29 -13.45 8.60 -13.79
CA ALA A 29 -13.58 7.20 -14.16
C ALA A 29 -13.61 7.00 -15.69
N SER A 30 -14.40 7.82 -16.40
CA SER A 30 -14.47 7.75 -17.86
C SER A 30 -13.15 8.12 -18.52
N HIS A 31 -12.42 9.11 -18.00
CA HIS A 31 -11.11 9.47 -18.51
C HIS A 31 -10.12 8.30 -18.43
N PHE A 32 -10.11 7.57 -17.32
CA PHE A 32 -9.29 6.36 -17.17
C PHE A 32 -9.73 5.27 -18.15
N LEU A 33 -11.03 4.95 -18.20
CA LEU A 33 -11.58 3.88 -19.02
C LEU A 33 -11.39 4.10 -20.52
N ASN A 34 -11.41 5.35 -20.98
CA ASN A 34 -11.18 5.71 -22.39
C ASN A 34 -9.76 5.40 -22.90
N GLN A 35 -8.83 5.02 -22.00
CA GLN A 35 -7.50 4.56 -22.40
C GLN A 35 -7.50 3.11 -22.91
N PHE A 36 -8.61 2.38 -22.73
CA PHE A 36 -8.73 0.96 -23.06
C PHE A 36 -9.72 0.74 -24.21
N GLY A 37 -9.39 -0.19 -25.11
CA GLY A 37 -10.23 -0.48 -26.27
C GLY A 37 -11.47 -1.33 -25.93
N LEU A 38 -11.43 -2.11 -24.85
CA LEU A 38 -12.53 -2.94 -24.38
C LEU A 38 -12.74 -2.73 -22.88
N VAL A 39 -13.95 -2.34 -22.51
CA VAL A 39 -14.33 -2.06 -21.13
C VAL A 39 -15.55 -2.90 -20.76
N THR A 40 -15.40 -3.81 -19.79
CA THR A 40 -16.51 -4.63 -19.27
C THR A 40 -17.34 -3.86 -18.24
N PRO A 41 -18.60 -4.25 -17.98
CA PRO A 41 -19.41 -3.66 -16.91
C PRO A 41 -18.75 -3.77 -15.52
N GLU A 42 -18.09 -4.90 -15.22
CA GLU A 42 -17.33 -5.08 -13.97
C GLU A 42 -16.23 -4.06 -13.84
N LEU A 43 -15.42 -3.86 -14.88
CA LEU A 43 -14.34 -2.88 -14.86
C LEU A 43 -14.88 -1.47 -14.66
N GLN A 44 -16.01 -1.12 -15.32
CA GLN A 44 -16.67 0.18 -15.12
C GLN A 44 -17.07 0.39 -13.66
N HIS A 45 -17.70 -0.61 -13.05
CA HIS A 45 -18.11 -0.55 -11.65
C HIS A 45 -16.89 -0.42 -10.72
N GLN A 46 -15.87 -1.25 -10.88
CA GLN A 46 -14.64 -1.20 -10.09
C GLN A 46 -13.97 0.18 -10.16
N ILE A 47 -13.87 0.76 -11.35
CA ILE A 47 -13.23 2.07 -11.54
C ILE A 47 -14.08 3.20 -10.94
N ARG A 48 -15.39 3.17 -11.06
CA ARG A 48 -16.27 4.14 -10.39
C ARG A 48 -16.14 4.05 -8.87
N TYR A 49 -16.23 2.84 -8.34
CA TYR A 49 -16.10 2.58 -6.91
C TYR A 49 -14.77 3.11 -6.35
N ILE A 50 -13.63 2.69 -6.93
CA ILE A 50 -12.33 3.11 -6.39
C ILE A 50 -12.09 4.62 -6.56
N THR A 51 -12.63 5.23 -7.60
CA THR A 51 -12.56 6.68 -7.80
C THR A 51 -13.37 7.41 -6.72
N ALA A 52 -14.57 6.94 -6.40
CA ALA A 52 -15.39 7.48 -5.33
C ALA A 52 -14.72 7.31 -3.96
N ALA A 53 -14.16 6.11 -3.68
CA ALA A 53 -13.41 5.82 -2.47
C ALA A 53 -12.18 6.73 -2.30
N ALA A 54 -11.46 7.03 -3.39
CA ALA A 54 -10.32 7.94 -3.36
C ALA A 54 -10.73 9.37 -2.98
N PHE A 55 -11.80 9.91 -3.54
CA PHE A 55 -12.31 11.24 -3.14
C PHE A 55 -12.83 11.28 -1.71
N HIS A 56 -13.51 10.23 -1.27
CA HIS A 56 -13.94 10.11 0.12
C HIS A 56 -12.75 10.05 1.08
N CYS A 57 -11.73 9.26 0.75
CA CYS A 57 -10.51 9.10 1.55
C CYS A 57 -9.82 10.44 1.83
N ILE A 58 -9.76 11.33 0.83
CA ILE A 58 -9.15 12.66 0.99
C ILE A 58 -10.09 13.72 1.53
N GLY A 59 -11.35 13.38 1.88
CA GLY A 59 -12.32 14.27 2.50
C GLY A 59 -12.98 15.26 1.55
N CYS A 60 -13.16 14.90 0.27
CA CYS A 60 -13.86 15.73 -0.71
C CYS A 60 -15.36 15.42 -0.71
N ASP A 61 -16.15 16.20 0.01
CA ASP A 61 -17.59 16.00 0.16
C ASP A 61 -18.41 16.61 -1.00
N SER A 62 -17.92 17.66 -1.66
CA SER A 62 -18.58 18.32 -2.77
C SER A 62 -17.87 18.15 -4.11
N ASP A 63 -18.58 18.33 -5.23
CA ASP A 63 -17.98 18.33 -6.57
C ASP A 63 -17.00 19.47 -6.79
N SER A 64 -17.16 20.59 -6.09
CA SER A 64 -16.20 21.68 -6.10
C SER A 64 -14.88 21.25 -5.48
N ASP A 65 -14.93 20.58 -4.30
CA ASP A 65 -13.73 20.07 -3.61
C ASP A 65 -13.03 19.02 -4.45
N ARG A 66 -13.79 18.09 -5.05
CA ARG A 66 -13.26 17.04 -5.96
C ARG A 66 -12.52 17.63 -7.15
N LYS A 67 -13.12 18.65 -7.82
CA LYS A 67 -12.45 19.35 -8.93
C LYS A 67 -11.19 20.06 -8.50
N GLN A 68 -11.22 20.73 -7.37
CA GLN A 68 -10.05 21.42 -6.83
C GLN A 68 -8.94 20.43 -6.48
N ALA A 69 -9.27 19.30 -5.85
CA ALA A 69 -8.31 18.28 -5.45
C ALA A 69 -7.54 17.68 -6.65
N VAL A 70 -8.22 17.47 -7.78
CA VAL A 70 -7.58 16.90 -8.99
C VAL A 70 -7.05 17.94 -9.96
N THR A 71 -7.00 19.22 -9.60
CA THR A 71 -6.39 20.26 -10.44
C THR A 71 -4.88 20.03 -10.64
N PRO A 72 -4.08 19.64 -9.60
CA PRO A 72 -2.66 19.36 -9.80
C PRO A 72 -2.45 18.08 -10.64
N VAL A 73 -1.56 18.15 -11.65
CA VAL A 73 -1.26 17.01 -12.53
C VAL A 73 -0.81 15.78 -11.74
N LEU A 74 0.04 15.97 -10.73
CA LEU A 74 0.53 14.87 -9.88
C LEU A 74 -0.62 14.12 -9.18
N VAL A 75 -1.67 14.84 -8.73
CA VAL A 75 -2.83 14.21 -8.11
C VAL A 75 -3.67 13.45 -9.14
N GLN A 76 -3.77 13.97 -10.38
CA GLN A 76 -4.43 13.25 -11.47
C GLN A 76 -3.70 11.95 -11.80
N GLU A 77 -2.37 11.98 -11.93
CA GLU A 77 -1.54 10.79 -12.15
C GLU A 77 -1.66 9.80 -10.99
N ALA A 78 -1.65 10.30 -9.76
CA ALA A 78 -1.84 9.46 -8.57
C ALA A 78 -3.22 8.76 -8.59
N LEU A 79 -4.29 9.49 -8.92
CA LEU A 79 -5.63 8.90 -9.05
C LEU A 79 -5.68 7.82 -10.14
N GLN A 80 -5.04 8.06 -11.30
CA GLN A 80 -4.95 7.04 -12.35
C GLN A 80 -4.17 5.80 -11.89
N ASN A 81 -3.12 5.97 -11.09
CA ASN A 81 -2.37 4.85 -10.55
C ASN A 81 -3.19 4.06 -9.50
N VAL A 82 -4.01 4.74 -8.67
CA VAL A 82 -4.99 4.08 -7.79
C VAL A 82 -5.98 3.23 -8.60
N GLN A 83 -6.57 3.81 -9.64
CA GLN A 83 -7.50 3.13 -10.54
C GLN A 83 -6.85 1.92 -11.20
N LYS A 84 -5.61 2.07 -11.70
CA LYS A 84 -4.84 1.00 -12.34
C LYS A 84 -4.47 -0.13 -11.38
N ALA A 85 -4.06 0.19 -10.16
CA ALA A 85 -3.71 -0.79 -9.13
C ALA A 85 -4.93 -1.64 -8.75
N TYR A 86 -6.07 -0.99 -8.50
CA TYR A 86 -7.30 -1.68 -8.15
C TYR A 86 -7.88 -2.49 -9.32
N ALA A 87 -7.81 -1.99 -10.55
CA ALA A 87 -8.23 -2.74 -11.74
C ALA A 87 -7.39 -4.00 -11.96
N ALA A 88 -6.08 -3.94 -11.65
CA ALA A 88 -5.20 -5.10 -11.77
C ALA A 88 -5.44 -6.16 -10.67
N HIS A 89 -5.75 -5.70 -9.45
CA HIS A 89 -5.90 -6.53 -8.26
C HIS A 89 -7.03 -5.98 -7.37
N PRO A 90 -8.32 -6.29 -7.68
CA PRO A 90 -9.46 -5.73 -6.98
C PRO A 90 -9.70 -6.44 -5.63
N ASP A 91 -8.82 -6.20 -4.68
CA ASP A 91 -8.94 -6.72 -3.31
C ASP A 91 -8.80 -5.62 -2.26
N THR A 92 -9.29 -5.90 -1.05
CA THR A 92 -9.34 -4.93 0.06
C THR A 92 -7.97 -4.47 0.56
N HIS A 93 -6.92 -5.28 0.39
CA HIS A 93 -5.57 -4.90 0.81
C HIS A 93 -4.97 -3.90 -0.17
N VAL A 94 -5.09 -4.17 -1.48
CA VAL A 94 -4.64 -3.23 -2.53
C VAL A 94 -5.42 -1.93 -2.44
N GLU A 95 -6.74 -1.99 -2.24
CA GLU A 95 -7.58 -0.82 -1.99
C GLU A 95 -7.03 0.03 -0.84
N ALA A 96 -6.87 -0.57 0.34
CA ALA A 96 -6.41 0.14 1.54
C ALA A 96 -5.03 0.79 1.34
N LEU A 97 -4.08 0.07 0.72
CA LEU A 97 -2.73 0.59 0.46
C LEU A 97 -2.74 1.73 -0.57
N ALA A 98 -3.50 1.55 -1.66
CA ALA A 98 -3.60 2.56 -2.71
C ALA A 98 -4.27 3.85 -2.21
N LEU A 99 -5.36 3.73 -1.44
CA LEU A 99 -6.04 4.87 -0.83
C LEU A 99 -5.16 5.59 0.19
N GLN A 100 -4.41 4.85 1.02
CA GLN A 100 -3.48 5.47 1.97
C GLN A 100 -2.36 6.23 1.26
N ALA A 101 -1.76 5.66 0.21
CA ALA A 101 -0.74 6.34 -0.57
C ALA A 101 -1.31 7.58 -1.28
N PHE A 102 -2.52 7.50 -1.82
CA PHE A 102 -3.21 8.65 -2.42
C PHE A 102 -3.48 9.76 -1.40
N TYR A 103 -3.95 9.40 -0.21
CA TYR A 103 -4.11 10.34 0.90
C TYR A 103 -2.81 11.07 1.24
N ASP A 104 -1.70 10.33 1.33
CA ASP A 104 -0.39 10.90 1.64
C ASP A 104 0.12 11.85 0.55
N ILE A 105 -0.15 11.56 -0.73
CA ILE A 105 0.19 12.45 -1.84
C ILE A 105 -0.59 13.77 -1.76
N VAL A 106 -1.86 13.72 -1.38
CA VAL A 106 -2.70 14.92 -1.32
C VAL A 106 -2.41 15.78 -0.10
N HIS A 107 -2.15 15.16 1.06
CA HIS A 107 -2.08 15.88 2.34
C HIS A 107 -0.67 16.12 2.89
N CYS A 108 0.35 15.35 2.44
CA CYS A 108 1.70 15.57 2.89
C CYS A 108 2.43 16.62 2.05
N PRO A 109 3.34 17.42 2.64
CA PRO A 109 4.18 18.34 1.88
C PRO A 109 4.94 17.62 0.76
N ALA A 110 4.97 18.21 -0.44
CA ALA A 110 5.55 17.60 -1.64
C ALA A 110 7.03 17.18 -1.50
N VAL A 111 7.77 17.82 -0.59
CA VAL A 111 9.19 17.52 -0.31
C VAL A 111 9.36 16.52 0.85
N SER A 112 8.27 16.04 1.46
CA SER A 112 8.38 15.09 2.57
C SER A 112 8.70 13.70 2.04
N THR A 113 9.49 12.93 2.78
CA THR A 113 9.80 11.53 2.47
C THR A 113 8.52 10.71 2.29
N ARG A 114 7.51 10.97 3.12
CA ARG A 114 6.23 10.26 3.06
C ARG A 114 5.52 10.49 1.73
N HIS A 115 5.47 11.73 1.24
CA HIS A 115 4.90 12.07 -0.06
C HIS A 115 5.66 11.39 -1.21
N LEU A 116 7.00 11.50 -1.22
CA LEU A 116 7.83 10.90 -2.27
C LEU A 116 7.70 9.39 -2.33
N VAL A 117 7.73 8.72 -1.17
CA VAL A 117 7.53 7.26 -1.09
C VAL A 117 6.13 6.86 -1.56
N ALA A 118 5.09 7.63 -1.21
CA ALA A 118 3.73 7.36 -1.66
C ALA A 118 3.58 7.47 -3.19
N VAL A 119 4.21 8.47 -3.80
CA VAL A 119 4.23 8.63 -5.28
C VAL A 119 4.88 7.42 -5.94
N ASP A 120 6.03 6.98 -5.45
CA ASP A 120 6.75 5.85 -6.05
C ASP A 120 6.03 4.52 -5.78
N ALA A 121 5.46 4.34 -4.59
CA ALA A 121 4.66 3.16 -4.27
C ALA A 121 3.47 3.00 -5.22
N LEU A 122 2.67 4.06 -5.44
CA LEU A 122 1.53 4.00 -6.35
C LEU A 122 1.91 3.65 -7.81
N LYS A 123 3.09 4.05 -8.26
CA LYS A 123 3.56 3.72 -9.62
C LYS A 123 3.80 2.23 -9.80
N VAL A 124 4.29 1.54 -8.76
CA VAL A 124 4.67 0.12 -8.83
C VAL A 124 3.54 -0.83 -8.43
N MET A 125 2.59 -0.38 -7.60
CA MET A 125 1.48 -1.21 -7.10
C MET A 125 0.72 -1.99 -8.17
N PRO A 126 0.43 -1.46 -9.38
CA PRO A 126 -0.25 -2.21 -10.43
C PRO A 126 0.49 -3.47 -10.91
N TYR A 127 1.78 -3.55 -10.64
CA TYR A 127 2.67 -4.64 -11.08
C TYR A 127 3.01 -5.63 -9.95
N LEU A 128 2.52 -5.37 -8.72
CA LEU A 128 2.78 -6.21 -7.56
C LEU A 128 1.66 -7.23 -7.35
N SER A 129 2.00 -8.50 -7.31
CA SER A 129 1.08 -9.57 -6.90
C SER A 129 1.08 -9.73 -5.38
N ARG A 130 0.17 -10.57 -4.87
CA ARG A 130 0.08 -10.92 -3.45
C ARG A 130 1.41 -11.48 -2.90
N GLU A 131 2.13 -12.25 -3.72
CA GLU A 131 3.42 -12.84 -3.38
C GLU A 131 4.48 -11.77 -3.15
N HIS A 132 4.49 -10.72 -3.99
CA HIS A 132 5.39 -9.58 -3.80
C HIS A 132 5.13 -8.85 -2.49
N TYR A 133 3.86 -8.63 -2.13
CA TYR A 133 3.52 -8.00 -0.84
C TYR A 133 3.95 -8.85 0.35
N LYS A 134 3.87 -10.20 0.28
CA LYS A 134 4.40 -11.09 1.31
C LYS A 134 5.91 -10.90 1.49
N ILE A 135 6.67 -10.88 0.40
CA ILE A 135 8.13 -10.67 0.44
C ILE A 135 8.45 -9.32 1.07
N LEU A 136 7.82 -8.24 0.60
CA LEU A 136 8.05 -6.89 1.12
C LEU A 136 7.69 -6.78 2.60
N ALA A 137 6.59 -7.41 3.04
CA ALA A 137 6.19 -7.42 4.44
C ALA A 137 7.24 -8.12 5.33
N VAL A 138 7.75 -9.28 4.92
CA VAL A 138 8.78 -10.01 5.66
C VAL A 138 10.09 -9.22 5.70
N LEU A 139 10.51 -8.62 4.60
CA LEU A 139 11.69 -7.75 4.57
C LEU A 139 11.52 -6.53 5.50
N LEU A 140 10.37 -5.89 5.48
CA LEU A 140 10.08 -4.77 6.38
C LEU A 140 10.18 -5.19 7.85
N LEU A 141 9.59 -6.33 8.21
CA LEU A 141 9.54 -6.81 9.59
C LEU A 141 10.92 -7.17 10.14
N PHE A 142 11.81 -7.70 9.32
CA PHE A 142 13.10 -8.21 9.79
C PHE A 142 14.29 -7.31 9.49
N LEU A 143 14.28 -6.56 8.40
CA LEU A 143 15.40 -5.69 8.02
C LEU A 143 15.19 -4.23 8.42
N TYR A 144 13.95 -3.73 8.35
CA TYR A 144 13.67 -2.30 8.48
C TYR A 144 12.85 -1.92 9.71
N SER A 145 12.35 -2.90 10.47
CA SER A 145 11.60 -2.64 11.68
C SER A 145 12.10 -3.47 12.86
N ARG A 146 11.89 -2.94 14.06
CA ARG A 146 12.17 -3.65 15.32
C ARG A 146 11.02 -3.40 16.28
N ASN A 147 10.51 -4.45 16.88
CA ASN A 147 9.52 -4.31 17.95
C ASN A 147 10.23 -4.22 19.31
N ALA A 148 10.21 -3.03 19.90
CA ALA A 148 10.85 -2.75 21.18
C ALA A 148 10.24 -3.55 22.35
N HIS A 149 9.06 -4.14 22.18
CA HIS A 149 8.40 -4.97 23.20
C HIS A 149 8.88 -6.43 23.19
N ASN A 150 9.68 -6.85 22.20
CA ASN A 150 10.26 -8.18 22.12
C ASN A 150 11.48 -8.29 23.06
N VAL A 151 11.25 -8.28 24.37
CA VAL A 151 12.31 -8.30 25.39
C VAL A 151 12.60 -9.70 25.92
N ASP A 152 11.69 -10.64 25.73
CA ASP A 152 11.81 -12.05 26.13
C ASP A 152 11.23 -12.99 25.06
N LYS A 153 11.38 -14.30 25.31
CA LYS A 153 10.93 -15.33 24.37
C LYS A 153 9.41 -15.32 24.17
N GLU A 154 8.64 -15.04 25.21
CA GLU A 154 7.17 -15.08 25.15
C GLU A 154 6.65 -13.96 24.26
N THR A 155 7.07 -12.73 24.51
CA THR A 155 6.70 -11.56 23.70
C THR A 155 7.17 -11.69 22.25
N PHE A 156 8.35 -12.30 22.03
CA PHE A 156 8.84 -12.56 20.68
C PHE A 156 7.99 -13.62 19.95
N CYS A 157 7.61 -14.72 20.62
CA CYS A 157 6.72 -15.71 20.03
C CYS A 157 5.35 -15.10 19.67
N GLN A 158 4.76 -14.31 20.56
CA GLN A 158 3.50 -13.60 20.26
C GLN A 158 3.64 -12.65 19.05
N TYR A 159 4.76 -11.97 18.94
CA TYR A 159 5.06 -11.13 17.78
C TYR A 159 5.14 -11.95 16.50
N ILE A 160 5.83 -13.08 16.49
CA ILE A 160 5.92 -13.98 15.34
C ILE A 160 4.53 -14.49 14.94
N ASP A 161 3.75 -14.99 15.90
CA ASP A 161 2.42 -15.53 15.65
C ASP A 161 1.46 -14.49 15.08
N THR A 162 1.53 -13.25 15.58
CA THR A 162 0.59 -12.19 15.20
C THR A 162 0.97 -11.47 13.91
N TYR A 163 2.27 -11.19 13.72
CA TYR A 163 2.70 -10.27 12.66
C TYR A 163 3.53 -10.93 11.55
N VAL A 164 4.11 -12.12 11.78
CA VAL A 164 5.01 -12.77 10.81
C VAL A 164 4.33 -13.96 10.14
N LEU A 165 3.76 -14.88 10.92
CA LEU A 165 3.15 -16.10 10.38
C LEU A 165 2.09 -15.86 9.29
N PRO A 166 1.25 -14.81 9.36
CA PRO A 166 0.29 -14.52 8.29
C PRO A 166 0.93 -14.30 6.91
N PHE A 167 2.20 -13.90 6.86
CA PHE A 167 2.94 -13.68 5.61
C PHE A 167 3.82 -14.86 5.19
N VAL A 168 4.11 -15.78 6.10
CA VAL A 168 5.01 -16.91 5.85
C VAL A 168 4.28 -18.11 5.25
N ASP A 169 2.99 -18.26 5.53
CA ASP A 169 2.19 -19.34 4.92
C ASP A 169 2.15 -19.19 3.39
N GLY A 170 2.62 -20.23 2.68
CA GLY A 170 2.80 -20.19 1.23
C GLY A 170 3.76 -19.07 0.78
N PHE A 171 4.86 -18.85 1.53
CA PHE A 171 5.85 -17.84 1.18
C PHE A 171 6.52 -18.16 -0.16
N PRO A 172 6.56 -17.21 -1.10
CA PRO A 172 7.12 -17.46 -2.43
C PRO A 172 8.65 -17.67 -2.36
N THR A 173 9.11 -18.75 -2.97
CA THR A 173 10.53 -19.10 -3.05
C THR A 173 11.08 -18.96 -4.47
N GLU A 174 10.22 -18.73 -5.45
CA GLU A 174 10.55 -18.65 -6.85
C GLU A 174 11.31 -17.37 -7.18
N ARG A 175 12.45 -17.52 -7.80
CA ARG A 175 13.36 -16.44 -8.17
C ARG A 175 12.71 -15.28 -8.96
N PRO A 176 11.75 -15.51 -9.89
CA PRO A 176 11.12 -14.42 -10.65
C PRO A 176 10.48 -13.33 -9.80
N TYR A 177 9.84 -13.65 -8.65
CA TYR A 177 9.25 -12.65 -7.77
C TYR A 177 10.29 -11.67 -7.22
N TYR A 178 11.43 -12.18 -6.81
CA TYR A 178 12.54 -11.35 -6.29
C TYR A 178 13.18 -10.50 -7.38
N GLN A 179 13.36 -11.06 -8.58
CA GLN A 179 13.90 -10.32 -9.73
C GLN A 179 12.95 -9.19 -10.16
N GLN A 180 11.64 -9.41 -10.09
CA GLN A 180 10.66 -8.37 -10.40
C GLN A 180 10.69 -7.25 -9.38
N LEU A 181 10.81 -7.53 -8.08
CA LEU A 181 10.95 -6.52 -7.04
C LEU A 181 12.22 -5.68 -7.22
N ASP A 182 13.33 -6.30 -7.60
CA ASP A 182 14.59 -5.61 -7.91
C ASP A 182 14.42 -4.74 -9.17
N TYR A 183 13.83 -5.27 -10.24
CA TYR A 183 13.53 -4.51 -11.46
C TYR A 183 12.62 -3.31 -11.21
N LEU A 184 11.65 -3.44 -10.33
CA LEU A 184 10.74 -2.35 -9.93
C LEU A 184 11.37 -1.40 -8.89
N HIS A 185 12.62 -1.60 -8.52
CA HIS A 185 13.32 -0.82 -7.49
C HIS A 185 12.65 -0.85 -6.11
N CYS A 186 11.87 -1.89 -5.83
CA CYS A 186 11.29 -2.11 -4.50
C CYS A 186 12.31 -2.71 -3.53
N THR A 187 13.31 -3.43 -4.06
CA THR A 187 14.41 -4.06 -3.32
C THR A 187 15.71 -3.89 -4.09
N ALA A 188 16.82 -4.16 -3.44
CA ALA A 188 18.12 -4.29 -4.09
C ALA A 188 18.82 -5.56 -3.59
N PHE A 189 19.40 -6.33 -4.50
CA PHE A 189 20.24 -7.47 -4.12
C PHE A 189 21.63 -6.97 -3.71
N GLU A 190 22.02 -7.31 -2.49
CA GLU A 190 23.39 -7.13 -2.05
C GLU A 190 24.22 -8.35 -2.44
N GLY A 191 25.49 -8.12 -2.79
CA GLY A 191 26.41 -9.20 -3.19
C GLY A 191 26.88 -10.08 -2.03
N LYS A 192 26.46 -9.78 -0.78
CA LYS A 192 26.80 -10.55 0.41
C LYS A 192 25.56 -11.24 0.95
N GLU A 193 25.64 -12.55 1.10
CA GLU A 193 24.61 -13.32 1.82
C GLU A 193 24.72 -13.08 3.32
N THR A 194 23.57 -12.86 3.96
CA THR A 194 23.45 -12.73 5.42
C THR A 194 22.51 -13.82 5.91
N HIS A 195 22.95 -14.58 6.91
CA HIS A 195 22.09 -15.61 7.51
C HIS A 195 21.00 -14.98 8.35
N PHE A 196 19.78 -15.54 8.28
CA PHE A 196 18.64 -15.06 9.05
C PHE A 196 18.91 -15.00 10.57
N ALA A 197 19.71 -15.96 11.10
CA ALA A 197 20.15 -15.96 12.49
C ALA A 197 20.98 -14.71 12.86
N GLU A 198 21.79 -14.19 11.95
CA GLU A 198 22.57 -12.95 12.16
C GLU A 198 21.64 -11.74 12.23
N ILE A 199 20.64 -11.69 11.33
CA ILE A 199 19.61 -10.62 11.33
C ILE A 199 18.85 -10.61 12.68
N LEU A 200 18.45 -11.78 13.19
CA LEU A 200 17.77 -11.91 14.47
C LEU A 200 18.68 -11.51 15.64
N ALA A 201 19.95 -11.95 15.64
CA ALA A 201 20.92 -11.62 16.67
C ALA A 201 21.22 -10.11 16.74
N ASP A 202 21.23 -9.43 15.59
CA ASP A 202 21.43 -7.99 15.50
C ASP A 202 20.18 -7.20 15.86
N SER A 203 19.00 -7.71 15.49
CA SER A 203 17.72 -7.06 15.81
C SER A 203 17.29 -7.23 17.26
N TYR A 204 17.55 -8.41 17.83
CA TYR A 204 17.12 -8.80 19.18
C TYR A 204 18.27 -9.43 19.97
N PRO A 205 19.34 -8.67 20.28
CA PRO A 205 20.57 -9.21 20.89
C PRO A 205 20.35 -9.80 22.28
N LEU A 206 19.33 -9.36 23.01
CA LEU A 206 19.01 -9.93 24.33
C LEU A 206 18.43 -11.33 24.25
N LEU A 207 17.82 -11.70 23.10
CA LEU A 207 17.18 -12.99 22.89
C LEU A 207 18.10 -13.98 22.18
N PHE A 208 18.92 -13.53 21.22
CA PHE A 208 19.65 -14.38 20.29
C PHE A 208 21.16 -14.33 20.41
N ARG A 209 21.75 -13.35 21.13
CA ARG A 209 23.18 -13.40 21.42
C ARG A 209 23.45 -14.38 22.56
N TYR A 210 24.26 -15.38 22.30
CA TYR A 210 24.76 -16.28 23.31
C TYR A 210 25.53 -15.47 24.36
N ARG A 211 25.09 -15.54 25.62
CA ARG A 211 25.94 -15.15 26.75
C ARG A 211 26.82 -16.37 27.04
N GLY A 212 27.96 -16.44 26.38
CA GLY A 212 29.02 -17.35 26.77
C GLY A 212 29.61 -16.92 28.09
#